data_14e5a571836a2facaf2390ef77b4ed63
#
_entry.id   14e5a571836a2facaf2390ef77b4ed63
#
_cell.length_a   1.000
_cell.length_b   1.000
_cell.length_c   1.000
_cell.angle_alpha   90.00
_cell.angle_beta   90.00
_cell.angle_gamma   90.00
#
_symmetry.space_group_name_H-M   'P 1'
#
loop_
_entity.id
_entity.type
_entity.pdbx_description
1 polymer ?
#
loop_
_entity_poly.entity_id
_entity_poly.type
_entity_poly.pdbx_seq_one_letter_code
_entity_poly.pdbx_strand_id
1 'polypeptide(L)'
;MPRQIRYGDYVQAVTVDQDKLSYSQLMSKPVVDNDGNEVAQKPEKLQMSNLVNCNLVYKQNFLSVEDVPVRDIARQVGTPFYVYSATAIKSNYEKFVSCLGDLNHSIFFAVKANSNIAVLKHLANLGAGMDIVSSGEYLRAKAAGISGDKIVFSGVGKSRD
;
A
#
# COMPACT_ATOMS: atom_id res chain seq x y z
N MET A 1 -18.02 6.30 10.74
CA MET A 1 -17.51 6.92 9.49
C MET A 1 -16.00 6.96 9.58
N PRO A 2 -15.24 6.37 8.65
CA PRO A 2 -13.79 6.47 8.67
C PRO A 2 -13.38 7.91 8.41
N ARG A 3 -12.54 8.49 9.28
CA ARG A 3 -11.99 9.83 9.10
C ARG A 3 -11.01 9.83 7.92
N GLN A 4 -11.26 10.67 6.92
CA GLN A 4 -10.31 10.91 5.84
C GLN A 4 -9.08 11.64 6.39
N ILE A 5 -7.90 11.04 6.24
CA ILE A 5 -6.62 11.70 6.53
C ILE A 5 -6.28 12.61 5.34
N ARG A 6 -5.80 13.83 5.65
CA ARG A 6 -5.48 14.84 4.65
C ARG A 6 -4.19 14.51 3.88
N TYR A 7 -4.11 15.02 2.67
CA TYR A 7 -2.99 14.98 1.74
C TYR A 7 -1.63 15.27 2.39
N GLY A 8 -0.70 14.33 2.27
CA GLY A 8 0.69 14.41 2.75
C GLY A 8 1.20 13.05 3.20
N ASP A 9 0.38 12.28 3.92
CA ASP A 9 0.81 11.06 4.59
C ASP A 9 -0.10 9.88 4.19
N TYR A 10 0.18 9.27 3.02
CA TYR A 10 -0.66 8.19 2.52
C TYR A 10 -0.21 6.84 3.07
N VAL A 11 -1.02 6.36 3.96
CA VAL A 11 -0.78 5.12 4.62
C VAL A 11 -2.08 4.32 4.74
N GLN A 12 -2.22 3.21 4.03
CA GLN A 12 -3.32 2.24 4.15
C GLN A 12 -2.78 0.84 4.37
N ALA A 13 -3.17 0.11 5.36
CA ALA A 13 -2.49 -1.02 5.93
C ALA A 13 -2.98 -2.42 5.58
N VAL A 14 -2.31 -3.45 5.97
CA VAL A 14 -2.67 -4.86 5.82
C VAL A 14 -3.63 -5.28 6.93
N THR A 15 -4.70 -5.99 6.61
CA THR A 15 -5.60 -6.60 7.59
C THR A 15 -4.83 -7.61 8.42
N VAL A 16 -4.70 -7.36 9.71
CA VAL A 16 -4.30 -8.41 10.65
C VAL A 16 -5.58 -9.15 10.99
N ASP A 17 -5.60 -10.46 10.74
CA ASP A 17 -6.70 -11.34 11.13
C ASP A 17 -6.95 -11.17 12.63
N GLN A 18 -8.19 -10.87 13.00
CA GLN A 18 -8.56 -10.56 14.39
C GLN A 18 -8.29 -11.73 15.34
N ASP A 19 -8.16 -12.95 14.81
CA ASP A 19 -7.85 -14.16 15.56
C ASP A 19 -6.35 -14.38 15.80
N LYS A 20 -5.48 -13.53 15.24
CA LYS A 20 -4.04 -13.59 15.48
C LYS A 20 -3.61 -12.51 16.46
N LEU A 21 -2.95 -12.95 17.54
CA LEU A 21 -2.33 -12.08 18.54
C LEU A 21 -1.58 -10.92 17.87
N SER A 22 -1.74 -9.72 18.40
CA SER A 22 -1.00 -8.55 17.92
C SER A 22 0.52 -8.83 17.98
N TYR A 23 1.29 -8.21 17.09
CA TYR A 23 2.75 -8.39 17.06
C TYR A 23 3.41 -8.11 18.42
N SER A 24 2.89 -7.18 19.20
CA SER A 24 3.33 -6.92 20.58
C SER A 24 3.04 -8.07 21.53
N GLN A 25 1.95 -8.81 21.33
CA GLN A 25 1.61 -9.99 22.14
C GLN A 25 2.41 -11.23 21.71
N LEU A 26 2.74 -11.34 20.42
CA LEU A 26 3.67 -12.36 19.91
C LEU A 26 5.09 -12.15 20.45
N MET A 27 5.53 -10.90 20.55
CA MET A 27 6.88 -10.55 21.05
C MET A 27 6.99 -10.55 22.59
N SER A 28 5.87 -10.62 23.31
CA SER A 28 5.85 -10.68 24.78
C SER A 28 5.86 -12.10 25.35
N LYS A 29 5.70 -13.12 24.51
CA LYS A 29 5.79 -14.52 24.97
C LYS A 29 7.21 -15.03 24.75
N PRO A 30 7.86 -15.57 25.82
CA PRO A 30 9.11 -16.26 25.64
C PRO A 30 8.93 -17.46 24.71
N VAL A 31 9.83 -17.62 23.76
CA VAL A 31 9.91 -18.84 22.94
C VAL A 31 10.64 -19.87 23.78
N VAL A 32 9.99 -20.99 24.05
CA VAL A 32 10.58 -22.12 24.78
C VAL A 32 10.91 -23.24 23.80
N ASP A 33 12.02 -23.94 24.04
CA ASP A 33 12.38 -25.17 23.33
C ASP A 33 11.46 -26.34 23.73
N ASN A 34 11.69 -27.50 23.12
CA ASN A 34 10.90 -28.72 23.39
C ASN A 34 11.07 -29.21 24.86
N ASP A 35 12.07 -28.72 25.56
CA ASP A 35 12.39 -29.07 26.97
C ASP A 35 11.87 -28.00 27.94
N GLY A 36 11.20 -26.96 27.46
CA GLY A 36 10.59 -25.88 28.26
C GLY A 36 11.57 -24.77 28.68
N ASN A 37 12.78 -24.71 28.13
CA ASN A 37 13.75 -23.67 28.43
C ASN A 37 13.49 -22.45 27.51
N GLU A 38 13.58 -21.24 28.11
CA GLU A 38 13.50 -20.00 27.32
C GLU A 38 14.68 -19.92 26.34
N VAL A 39 14.35 -20.02 25.04
CA VAL A 39 15.30 -19.74 23.98
C VAL A 39 15.32 -18.24 23.78
N ALA A 40 16.38 -17.57 24.24
CA ALA A 40 16.60 -16.16 23.94
C ALA A 40 16.83 -15.99 22.44
N GLN A 41 15.75 -15.93 21.66
CA GLN A 41 15.83 -15.43 20.30
C GLN A 41 16.10 -13.92 20.41
N LYS A 42 17.38 -13.53 20.33
CA LYS A 42 17.67 -12.25 19.69
C LYS A 42 16.91 -12.32 18.36
N PRO A 43 15.96 -11.41 18.07
CA PRO A 43 15.41 -11.36 16.74
C PRO A 43 16.62 -11.20 15.81
N GLU A 44 16.96 -12.24 15.06
CA GLU A 44 17.79 -12.07 13.90
C GLU A 44 17.14 -10.89 13.21
N LYS A 45 17.94 -9.85 12.96
CA LYS A 45 17.48 -8.69 12.17
C LYS A 45 16.92 -9.31 10.92
N LEU A 46 15.60 -9.50 10.88
CA LEU A 46 14.92 -9.84 9.66
C LEU A 46 15.39 -8.76 8.70
N GLN A 47 16.33 -9.13 7.82
CA GLN A 47 16.75 -8.24 6.77
C GLN A 47 15.54 -8.16 5.84
N MET A 48 14.63 -7.25 6.17
CA MET A 48 13.44 -6.93 5.37
C MET A 48 13.82 -6.33 4.02
N SER A 49 15.11 -6.31 3.69
CA SER A 49 15.62 -5.96 2.35
C SER A 49 15.08 -6.83 1.22
N ASN A 50 14.51 -8.01 1.53
CA ASN A 50 13.90 -8.91 0.55
C ASN A 50 12.37 -8.81 0.49
N LEU A 51 11.73 -8.10 1.39
CA LEU A 51 10.32 -7.75 1.25
C LEU A 51 10.24 -6.57 0.30
N VAL A 52 9.74 -6.86 -0.88
CA VAL A 52 9.35 -5.95 -1.95
C VAL A 52 9.25 -4.49 -1.47
N ASN A 53 10.13 -3.66 -1.93
CA ASN A 53 10.23 -2.18 -1.97
C ASN A 53 9.04 -1.40 -1.33
N CYS A 54 8.68 -1.71 -0.08
CA CYS A 54 7.55 -1.10 0.61
C CYS A 54 7.95 0.05 1.56
N ASN A 55 9.24 0.41 1.59
CA ASN A 55 9.80 1.43 2.50
C ASN A 55 9.44 1.21 3.99
N LEU A 56 9.20 -0.05 4.38
CA LEU A 56 9.01 -0.46 5.76
C LEU A 56 10.38 -0.72 6.38
N VAL A 57 10.72 0.03 7.40
CA VAL A 57 12.03 -0.06 8.08
C VAL A 57 11.88 0.05 9.59
N TYR A 58 12.79 -0.60 10.33
CA TYR A 58 12.90 -0.36 11.76
C TYR A 58 13.84 0.84 12.01
N LYS A 59 13.32 1.91 12.60
CA LYS A 59 14.07 3.08 13.05
C LYS A 59 13.95 3.17 14.56
N GLN A 60 15.09 3.17 15.27
CA GLN A 60 15.12 3.23 16.74
C GLN A 60 14.18 2.22 17.43
N ASN A 61 14.18 0.97 16.95
CA ASN A 61 13.31 -0.13 17.40
C ASN A 61 11.81 0.04 17.09
N PHE A 62 11.40 1.03 16.30
CA PHE A 62 10.02 1.20 15.86
C PHE A 62 9.88 0.91 14.38
N LEU A 63 8.89 0.07 14.03
CA LEU A 63 8.50 -0.13 12.65
C LEU A 63 7.95 1.19 12.10
N SER A 64 8.53 1.65 10.99
CA SER A 64 8.14 2.89 10.31
C SER A 64 7.89 2.63 8.84
N VAL A 65 6.94 3.36 8.27
CA VAL A 65 6.76 3.48 6.82
C VAL A 65 7.35 4.82 6.42
N GLU A 66 8.37 4.79 5.56
CA GLU A 66 9.19 5.96 5.27
C GLU A 66 9.75 6.56 6.58
N ASP A 67 9.29 7.74 6.99
CA ASP A 67 9.71 8.40 8.23
C ASP A 67 8.63 8.37 9.33
N VAL A 68 7.47 7.74 9.07
CA VAL A 68 6.34 7.75 9.99
C VAL A 68 6.26 6.45 10.77
N PRO A 69 6.36 6.48 12.11
CA PRO A 69 6.18 5.27 12.93
C PRO A 69 4.77 4.69 12.79
N VAL A 70 4.68 3.39 12.52
CA VAL A 70 3.39 2.69 12.35
C VAL A 70 2.49 2.83 13.58
N ARG A 71 3.07 2.90 14.79
CA ARG A 71 2.32 3.13 16.03
C ARG A 71 1.59 4.48 16.05
N ASP A 72 2.17 5.52 15.43
CA ASP A 72 1.58 6.86 15.43
C ASP A 72 0.43 6.93 14.42
N ILE A 73 0.54 6.18 13.31
CA ILE A 73 -0.56 5.95 12.39
C ILE A 73 -1.69 5.21 13.10
N ALA A 74 -1.39 4.11 13.82
CA ALA A 74 -2.37 3.35 14.58
C ALA A 74 -3.13 4.21 15.61
N ARG A 75 -2.44 5.16 16.26
CA ARG A 75 -3.08 6.10 17.20
C ARG A 75 -4.06 7.05 16.52
N GLN A 76 -3.77 7.46 15.28
CA GLN A 76 -4.61 8.40 14.55
C GLN A 76 -5.82 7.76 13.90
N VAL A 77 -5.66 6.57 13.32
CA VAL A 77 -6.69 5.94 12.48
C VAL A 77 -7.34 4.72 13.12
N GLY A 78 -6.76 4.21 14.22
CA GLY A 78 -7.16 2.94 14.84
C GLY A 78 -6.57 1.73 14.11
N THR A 79 -6.88 0.53 14.61
CA THR A 79 -6.50 -0.76 14.02
C THR A 79 -7.77 -1.58 13.78
N PRO A 80 -7.82 -2.45 12.74
CA PRO A 80 -6.80 -2.68 11.70
C PRO A 80 -6.79 -1.58 10.63
N PHE A 81 -5.66 -1.42 9.91
CA PHE A 81 -5.52 -0.45 8.83
C PHE A 81 -4.51 -0.92 7.76
N TYR A 82 -4.61 -0.43 6.51
CA TYR A 82 -3.65 -0.67 5.41
C TYR A 82 -2.68 0.51 5.29
N VAL A 83 -1.39 0.24 4.98
CA VAL A 83 -0.36 1.27 4.74
C VAL A 83 0.22 1.12 3.35
N TYR A 84 0.24 2.19 2.58
CA TYR A 84 0.94 2.28 1.30
C TYR A 84 1.96 3.40 1.34
N SER A 85 3.21 3.11 0.96
CA SER A 85 4.24 4.13 0.80
C SER A 85 4.08 4.80 -0.56
N ALA A 86 3.91 6.12 -0.56
CA ALA A 86 3.85 6.91 -1.79
C ALA A 86 5.18 6.85 -2.55
N THR A 87 6.31 6.89 -1.82
CA THR A 87 7.64 6.76 -2.39
C THR A 87 7.85 5.40 -3.05
N ALA A 88 7.35 4.31 -2.44
CA ALA A 88 7.46 2.97 -3.05
C ALA A 88 6.62 2.86 -4.33
N ILE A 89 5.39 3.40 -4.33
CA ILE A 89 4.54 3.43 -5.53
C ILE A 89 5.23 4.21 -6.64
N LYS A 90 5.75 5.41 -6.34
CA LYS A 90 6.48 6.24 -7.28
C LYS A 90 7.71 5.52 -7.84
N SER A 91 8.55 4.98 -6.97
CA SER A 91 9.78 4.27 -7.37
C SER A 91 9.48 3.08 -8.29
N ASN A 92 8.43 2.31 -8.00
CA ASN A 92 8.03 1.17 -8.83
C ASN A 92 7.49 1.64 -10.20
N TYR A 93 6.71 2.70 -10.23
CA TYR A 93 6.22 3.30 -11.47
C TYR A 93 7.40 3.80 -12.34
N GLU A 94 8.31 4.58 -11.74
CA GLU A 94 9.48 5.13 -12.46
C GLU A 94 10.42 4.03 -12.98
N LYS A 95 10.64 2.96 -12.21
CA LYS A 95 11.40 1.80 -12.67
C LYS A 95 10.72 1.14 -13.88
N PHE A 96 9.40 0.98 -13.84
CA PHE A 96 8.67 0.41 -14.98
C PHE A 96 8.80 1.30 -16.22
N VAL A 97 8.61 2.62 -16.07
CA VAL A 97 8.83 3.60 -17.16
C VAL A 97 10.23 3.50 -17.71
N SER A 98 11.26 3.45 -16.85
CA SER A 98 12.66 3.39 -17.30
C SER A 98 12.98 2.13 -18.10
N CYS A 99 12.31 1.02 -17.84
CA CYS A 99 12.46 -0.21 -18.62
C CYS A 99 11.87 -0.11 -20.04
N LEU A 100 10.98 0.83 -20.29
CA LEU A 100 10.38 1.04 -21.61
C LEU A 100 11.27 1.89 -22.52
N GLY A 101 12.24 2.61 -21.95
CA GLY A 101 13.19 3.44 -22.72
C GLY A 101 12.50 4.45 -23.62
N ASP A 102 12.91 4.52 -24.88
CA ASP A 102 12.38 5.45 -25.88
C ASP A 102 11.10 4.98 -26.58
N LEU A 103 10.51 3.87 -26.12
CA LEU A 103 9.23 3.39 -26.69
C LEU A 103 8.12 4.40 -26.43
N ASN A 104 7.35 4.72 -27.46
CA ASN A 104 6.12 5.48 -27.29
C ASN A 104 5.12 4.61 -26.52
N HIS A 105 4.80 4.99 -25.28
CA HIS A 105 4.00 4.17 -24.37
C HIS A 105 2.99 4.99 -23.57
N SER A 106 1.96 4.32 -23.09
CA SER A 106 1.06 4.82 -22.07
C SER A 106 0.83 3.71 -21.05
N ILE A 107 0.92 4.05 -19.76
CA ILE A 107 0.73 3.10 -18.67
C ILE A 107 -0.65 3.32 -18.07
N PHE A 108 -1.43 2.25 -17.97
CA PHE A 108 -2.76 2.26 -17.35
C PHE A 108 -2.77 1.35 -16.13
N PHE A 109 -3.10 1.91 -14.98
CA PHE A 109 -3.19 1.17 -13.73
C PHE A 109 -4.54 0.48 -13.62
N ALA A 110 -4.53 -0.83 -13.35
CA ALA A 110 -5.75 -1.62 -13.15
C ALA A 110 -6.41 -1.25 -11.81
N VAL A 111 -7.51 -0.50 -11.87
CA VAL A 111 -8.21 0.01 -10.67
C VAL A 111 -8.67 -1.10 -9.74
N LYS A 112 -9.02 -2.27 -10.28
CA LYS A 112 -9.38 -3.47 -9.50
C LYS A 112 -8.30 -3.92 -8.52
N ALA A 113 -7.02 -3.62 -8.77
CA ALA A 113 -5.93 -3.98 -7.87
C ALA A 113 -5.93 -3.11 -6.60
N ASN A 114 -6.27 -1.84 -6.72
CA ASN A 114 -6.44 -0.92 -5.60
C ASN A 114 -7.27 0.29 -6.01
N SER A 115 -8.52 0.32 -5.61
CA SER A 115 -9.46 1.38 -5.97
C SER A 115 -9.48 2.57 -5.00
N ASN A 116 -8.48 2.70 -4.13
CA ASN A 116 -8.35 3.85 -3.24
C ASN A 116 -8.08 5.12 -4.05
N ILE A 117 -8.94 6.13 -3.89
CA ILE A 117 -8.89 7.38 -4.67
C ILE A 117 -7.55 8.11 -4.51
N ALA A 118 -6.94 8.06 -3.33
CA ALA A 118 -5.65 8.69 -3.09
C ALA A 118 -4.51 7.99 -3.85
N VAL A 119 -4.52 6.64 -3.90
CA VAL A 119 -3.57 5.86 -4.70
C VAL A 119 -3.76 6.14 -6.19
N LEU A 120 -5.01 6.16 -6.68
CA LEU A 120 -5.32 6.48 -8.07
C LEU A 120 -4.82 7.87 -8.45
N LYS A 121 -5.08 8.87 -7.59
CA LYS A 121 -4.62 10.25 -7.82
C LYS A 121 -3.10 10.35 -7.79
N HIS A 122 -2.43 9.63 -6.89
CA HIS A 122 -0.97 9.62 -6.85
C HIS A 122 -0.38 9.07 -8.16
N LEU A 123 -0.90 7.94 -8.64
CA LEU A 123 -0.48 7.35 -9.92
C LEU A 123 -0.81 8.25 -11.12
N ALA A 124 -1.98 8.91 -11.11
CA ALA A 124 -2.34 9.87 -12.15
C ALA A 124 -1.37 11.07 -12.21
N ASN A 125 -0.93 11.56 -11.06
CA ASN A 125 0.07 12.63 -10.97
C ASN A 125 1.45 12.20 -11.50
N LEU A 126 1.74 10.89 -11.53
CA LEU A 126 2.93 10.33 -12.16
C LEU A 126 2.76 10.12 -13.68
N GLY A 127 1.57 10.33 -14.22
CA GLY A 127 1.25 10.20 -15.64
C GLY A 127 0.47 8.94 -16.03
N ALA A 128 0.13 8.07 -15.08
CA ALA A 128 -0.66 6.88 -15.35
C ALA A 128 -2.10 7.22 -15.73
N GLY A 129 -2.65 6.51 -16.73
CA GLY A 129 -4.08 6.35 -16.94
C GLY A 129 -4.67 5.26 -16.05
N MET A 130 -5.97 5.00 -16.20
CA MET A 130 -6.69 3.98 -15.44
C MET A 130 -7.33 2.96 -16.34
N ASP A 131 -7.10 1.67 -16.05
CA ASP A 131 -7.84 0.55 -16.63
C ASP A 131 -8.95 0.15 -15.65
N ILE A 132 -10.19 0.27 -16.12
CA ILE A 132 -11.41 0.05 -15.35
C ILE A 132 -12.24 -1.10 -15.92
N VAL A 133 -13.03 -1.74 -15.06
CA VAL A 133 -13.93 -2.84 -15.44
C VAL A 133 -15.37 -2.62 -15.00
N SER A 134 -15.69 -1.49 -14.37
CA SER A 134 -17.04 -1.18 -13.89
C SER A 134 -17.30 0.34 -13.81
N SER A 135 -18.57 0.72 -13.77
CA SER A 135 -18.99 2.11 -13.55
C SER A 135 -18.54 2.63 -12.18
N GLY A 136 -18.49 1.78 -11.16
CA GLY A 136 -17.98 2.16 -9.84
C GLY A 136 -16.49 2.53 -9.86
N GLU A 137 -15.67 1.81 -10.64
CA GLU A 137 -14.27 2.15 -10.86
C GLU A 137 -14.12 3.43 -11.67
N TYR A 138 -14.98 3.64 -12.69
CA TYR A 138 -15.03 4.90 -13.43
C TYR A 138 -15.29 6.09 -12.52
N LEU A 139 -16.29 6.00 -11.63
CA LEU A 139 -16.60 7.07 -10.69
C LEU A 139 -15.43 7.36 -9.73
N ARG A 140 -14.70 6.33 -9.30
CA ARG A 140 -13.49 6.50 -8.48
C ARG A 140 -12.35 7.16 -9.25
N ALA A 141 -12.11 6.75 -10.49
CA ALA A 141 -11.13 7.38 -11.37
C ALA A 141 -11.47 8.86 -11.60
N LYS A 142 -12.72 9.19 -11.87
CA LYS A 142 -13.21 10.56 -12.01
C LYS A 142 -13.03 11.37 -10.72
N ALA A 143 -13.36 10.80 -9.57
CA ALA A 143 -13.16 11.43 -8.27
C ALA A 143 -11.67 11.67 -7.94
N ALA A 144 -10.78 10.85 -8.48
CA ALA A 144 -9.33 11.04 -8.42
C ALA A 144 -8.82 12.13 -9.38
N GLY A 145 -9.69 12.69 -10.22
CA GLY A 145 -9.36 13.76 -11.18
C GLY A 145 -8.81 13.27 -12.52
N ILE A 146 -9.03 12.01 -12.87
CA ILE A 146 -8.57 11.44 -14.14
C ILE A 146 -9.54 11.81 -15.25
N SER A 147 -9.01 12.34 -16.35
CA SER A 147 -9.78 12.69 -17.55
C SER A 147 -10.13 11.44 -18.37
N GLY A 148 -11.22 11.52 -19.17
CA GLY A 148 -11.73 10.38 -19.92
C GLY A 148 -10.76 9.81 -20.96
N ASP A 149 -9.91 10.66 -21.55
CA ASP A 149 -8.86 10.26 -22.50
C ASP A 149 -7.73 9.42 -21.85
N LYS A 150 -7.67 9.42 -20.53
CA LYS A 150 -6.75 8.63 -19.70
C LYS A 150 -7.43 7.41 -19.07
N ILE A 151 -8.57 6.96 -19.62
CA ILE A 151 -9.30 5.80 -19.12
C ILE A 151 -9.47 4.77 -20.24
N VAL A 152 -9.10 3.53 -19.93
CA VAL A 152 -9.38 2.35 -20.76
C VAL A 152 -10.40 1.49 -20.00
N PHE A 153 -11.43 1.05 -20.70
CA PHE A 153 -12.42 0.13 -20.14
C PHE A 153 -12.22 -1.27 -20.73
N SER A 154 -11.57 -2.17 -19.97
CA SER A 154 -11.31 -3.54 -20.38
C SER A 154 -12.41 -4.54 -19.98
N GLY A 155 -13.40 -4.11 -19.18
CA GLY A 155 -14.51 -4.94 -18.72
C GLY A 155 -15.55 -5.24 -19.80
N VAL A 156 -16.40 -6.26 -19.54
CA VAL A 156 -17.48 -6.70 -20.44
C VAL A 156 -18.79 -5.93 -20.24
N GLY A 157 -19.00 -5.32 -19.06
CA GLY A 157 -20.25 -4.67 -18.66
C GLY A 157 -20.31 -3.18 -19.02
N LYS A 158 -19.99 -2.81 -20.28
CA LYS A 158 -20.16 -1.43 -20.76
C LYS A 158 -21.64 -1.14 -20.97
N SER A 159 -22.18 -0.11 -20.30
CA SER A 159 -23.46 0.48 -20.64
C SER A 159 -23.27 1.68 -21.58
N ARG A 160 -24.38 2.19 -22.14
CA ARG A 160 -24.37 3.43 -22.94
C ARG A 160 -24.40 4.69 -22.06
N ASP A 161 -24.84 4.52 -20.83
CA ASP A 161 -24.97 5.59 -19.81
C ASP A 161 -23.65 5.72 -19.05
#